data_2ffa29833164e2dd946a989e9d3c6b57
#
_entry.id   2ffa29833164e2dd946a989e9d3c6b57
#
_cell.length_a   1.000
_cell.length_b   1.000
_cell.length_c   1.000
_cell.angle_alpha   90.00
_cell.angle_beta   90.00
_cell.angle_gamma   90.00
#
_symmetry.space_group_name_H-M   'P 1'
#
loop_
_entity.id
_entity.type
_entity.pdbx_description
1 polymer ?
#
loop_
_entity_poly.entity_id
_entity_poly.type
_entity_poly.pdbx_seq_one_letter_code
_entity_poly.pdbx_strand_id
1 'polypeptide(L)'
;MNPEENIKKLNIKLPPAPNPVGAYVAYKKIGNLVFISGQISLRSNGDLIRGKIGSDLTLEQGNEAAQICAINIIAQIKKACDGDLNNVKSCVKITGYVNSNDNFIDQPKVINGASDLLVKIFGENGKHSRAAISVSSLPLGASVEIDAIFEIN
;
A
#
# COMPACT_ATOMS: atom_id res chain seq x y z
N MET A 1 -12.27 -2.76 17.17
CA MET A 1 -12.05 -1.45 16.56
C MET A 1 -12.51 -1.50 15.11
N ASN A 2 -13.29 -0.51 14.68
CA ASN A 2 -13.97 -0.52 13.38
C ASN A 2 -13.09 0.22 12.33
N PRO A 3 -12.63 -0.46 11.28
CA PRO A 3 -11.79 0.17 10.25
C PRO A 3 -12.45 1.37 9.56
N GLU A 4 -13.75 1.31 9.32
CA GLU A 4 -14.49 2.42 8.68
C GLU A 4 -14.49 3.67 9.57
N GLU A 5 -14.63 3.50 10.88
CA GLU A 5 -14.52 4.61 11.84
C GLU A 5 -13.10 5.15 11.92
N ASN A 6 -12.10 4.28 11.89
CA ASN A 6 -10.71 4.69 11.95
C ASN A 6 -10.32 5.54 10.73
N ILE A 7 -10.78 5.17 9.55
CA ILE A 7 -10.57 5.96 8.34
C ILE A 7 -11.15 7.36 8.49
N LYS A 8 -12.37 7.47 9.05
CA LYS A 8 -13.00 8.77 9.32
C LYS A 8 -12.21 9.59 10.34
N LYS A 9 -11.80 8.98 11.46
CA LYS A 9 -11.00 9.64 12.51
C LYS A 9 -9.66 10.13 11.99
N LEU A 10 -9.02 9.39 11.09
CA LEU A 10 -7.77 9.76 10.46
C LEU A 10 -7.96 10.76 9.31
N ASN A 11 -9.20 11.12 9.02
CA ASN A 11 -9.56 12.02 7.93
C ASN A 11 -9.00 11.57 6.56
N ILE A 12 -8.99 10.26 6.34
CA ILE A 12 -8.51 9.67 5.10
C ILE A 12 -9.65 9.61 4.10
N LYS A 13 -9.40 10.16 2.92
CA LYS A 13 -10.30 10.07 1.78
C LYS A 13 -9.78 8.98 0.85
N LEU A 14 -10.46 7.83 0.84
CA LEU A 14 -10.06 6.76 -0.08
C LEU A 14 -10.41 7.15 -1.51
N PRO A 15 -9.46 6.98 -2.46
CA PRO A 15 -9.76 7.18 -3.87
C PRO A 15 -10.64 6.03 -4.38
N PRO A 16 -11.27 6.18 -5.56
CA PRO A 16 -11.75 5.02 -6.30
C PRO A 16 -10.60 4.04 -6.48
N ALA A 17 -10.87 2.74 -6.35
CA ALA A 17 -9.83 1.73 -6.51
C ALA A 17 -9.20 1.85 -7.90
N PRO A 18 -7.86 2.03 -8.00
CA PRO A 18 -7.20 2.18 -9.29
C PRO A 18 -7.42 0.98 -10.20
N ASN A 19 -7.65 1.24 -11.50
CA ASN A 19 -7.79 0.18 -12.50
C ASN A 19 -6.41 -0.36 -12.91
N PRO A 20 -6.30 -1.67 -13.18
CA PRO A 20 -5.06 -2.22 -13.68
C PRO A 20 -4.73 -1.72 -15.08
N VAL A 21 -3.44 -1.60 -15.37
CA VAL A 21 -2.92 -1.23 -16.70
C VAL A 21 -2.33 -2.49 -17.34
N GLY A 22 -3.14 -3.26 -18.06
CA GLY A 22 -2.71 -4.49 -18.70
C GLY A 22 -3.73 -5.62 -18.58
N ALA A 23 -3.32 -6.83 -18.97
CA ALA A 23 -4.18 -8.01 -19.00
C ALA A 23 -4.20 -8.76 -17.65
N TYR A 24 -4.25 -8.03 -16.54
CA TYR A 24 -4.34 -8.60 -15.20
C TYR A 24 -5.42 -7.88 -14.40
N VAL A 25 -5.73 -8.38 -13.21
CA VAL A 25 -6.75 -7.83 -12.31
C VAL A 25 -6.11 -7.09 -11.14
N ALA A 26 -6.82 -6.13 -10.58
CA ALA A 26 -6.32 -5.36 -9.44
C ALA A 26 -6.22 -6.20 -8.16
N TYR A 27 -7.08 -7.19 -8.01
CA TYR A 27 -7.01 -8.18 -6.94
C TYR A 27 -7.64 -9.50 -7.39
N LYS A 28 -7.24 -10.58 -6.72
CA LYS A 28 -7.78 -11.93 -6.98
C LYS A 28 -8.13 -12.60 -5.66
N LYS A 29 -9.35 -13.12 -5.60
CA LYS A 29 -9.84 -13.86 -4.44
C LYS A 29 -9.63 -15.36 -4.62
N ILE A 30 -9.08 -16.00 -3.60
CA ILE A 30 -8.97 -17.47 -3.53
C ILE A 30 -9.38 -17.86 -2.11
N GLY A 31 -10.54 -18.52 -1.98
CA GLY A 31 -11.12 -18.77 -0.67
C GLY A 31 -11.33 -17.45 0.08
N ASN A 32 -10.79 -17.35 1.29
CA ASN A 32 -10.84 -16.14 2.10
C ASN A 32 -9.64 -15.21 1.90
N LEU A 33 -8.74 -15.54 0.97
CA LEU A 33 -7.57 -14.72 0.69
C LEU A 33 -7.82 -13.79 -0.50
N VAL A 34 -7.33 -12.56 -0.36
CA VAL A 34 -7.36 -11.56 -1.42
C VAL A 34 -5.93 -11.14 -1.72
N PHE A 35 -5.49 -11.43 -2.94
CA PHE A 35 -4.19 -11.04 -3.44
C PHE A 35 -4.33 -9.72 -4.19
N ILE A 36 -3.68 -8.67 -3.71
CA ILE A 36 -3.77 -7.34 -4.29
C ILE A 36 -2.51 -7.09 -5.10
N SER A 37 -2.70 -6.74 -6.38
CA SER A 37 -1.62 -6.36 -7.29
C SER A 37 -0.88 -5.14 -6.80
N GLY A 38 0.38 -4.99 -7.20
CA GLY A 38 1.22 -3.86 -6.82
C GLY A 38 0.55 -2.52 -7.05
N GLN A 39 0.55 -1.69 -6.03
CA GLN A 39 0.04 -0.31 -6.05
C GLN A 39 1.21 0.64 -5.95
N ILE A 40 1.31 1.57 -6.88
CA ILE A 40 2.38 2.58 -6.89
C ILE A 40 1.97 3.83 -6.11
N SER A 41 2.92 4.72 -5.92
CA SER A 41 2.75 5.97 -5.15
C SER A 41 1.99 7.04 -5.94
N LEU A 42 0.81 6.68 -6.46
CA LEU A 42 -0.07 7.52 -7.27
C LEU A 42 -1.20 8.09 -6.42
N ARG A 43 -1.28 9.42 -6.34
CA ARG A 43 -2.37 10.12 -5.64
C ARG A 43 -3.66 10.09 -6.47
N SER A 44 -4.79 10.29 -5.79
CA SER A 44 -6.12 10.34 -6.43
C SER A 44 -6.26 11.46 -7.47
N ASN A 45 -5.48 12.55 -7.34
CA ASN A 45 -5.48 13.66 -8.29
C ASN A 45 -4.63 13.39 -9.55
N GLY A 46 -3.97 12.22 -9.63
CA GLY A 46 -3.11 11.84 -10.75
C GLY A 46 -1.62 12.15 -10.53
N ASP A 47 -1.25 12.80 -9.43
CA ASP A 47 0.17 13.07 -9.11
C ASP A 47 0.86 11.78 -8.66
N LEU A 48 1.97 11.47 -9.30
CA LEU A 48 2.81 10.33 -8.96
C LEU A 48 4.08 10.84 -8.28
N ILE A 49 4.37 10.33 -7.07
CA ILE A 49 5.68 10.56 -6.45
C ILE A 49 6.70 9.72 -7.19
N ARG A 50 7.60 10.40 -7.91
CA ARG A 50 8.63 9.81 -8.74
C ARG A 50 10.02 10.10 -8.19
N GLY A 51 10.94 9.22 -8.50
CA GLY A 51 12.36 9.43 -8.25
C GLY A 51 12.94 8.38 -7.31
N LYS A 52 14.25 8.42 -7.17
CA LYS A 52 15.01 7.50 -6.33
C LYS A 52 15.12 8.03 -4.90
N ILE A 53 14.67 7.24 -3.95
CA ILE A 53 14.84 7.56 -2.54
C ILE A 53 16.34 7.49 -2.20
N GLY A 54 16.81 8.51 -1.51
CA GLY A 54 18.21 8.65 -1.13
C GLY A 54 19.04 9.52 -2.09
N SER A 55 18.53 9.79 -3.31
CA SER A 55 19.15 10.75 -4.24
C SER A 55 18.19 11.84 -4.67
N ASP A 56 17.11 11.50 -5.38
CA ASP A 56 16.12 12.49 -5.84
C ASP A 56 15.16 12.91 -4.73
N LEU A 57 14.83 11.97 -3.85
CA LEU A 57 13.85 12.12 -2.77
C LEU A 57 14.47 11.76 -1.42
N THR A 58 13.94 12.38 -0.36
CA THR A 58 14.31 12.08 1.02
C THR A 58 13.62 10.81 1.51
N LEU A 59 14.10 10.27 2.63
CA LEU A 59 13.45 9.15 3.33
C LEU A 59 12.01 9.52 3.72
N GLU A 60 11.77 10.73 4.18
CA GLU A 60 10.45 11.22 4.57
C GLU A 60 9.48 11.26 3.39
N GLN A 61 9.95 11.68 2.23
CA GLN A 61 9.16 11.65 0.99
C GLN A 61 8.86 10.20 0.57
N GLY A 62 9.81 9.29 0.76
CA GLY A 62 9.60 7.86 0.56
C GLY A 62 8.55 7.28 1.49
N ASN A 63 8.58 7.64 2.77
CA ASN A 63 7.58 7.23 3.75
C ASN A 63 6.18 7.72 3.35
N GLU A 64 6.05 8.95 2.88
CA GLU A 64 4.80 9.50 2.35
C GLU A 64 4.33 8.71 1.11
N ALA A 65 5.24 8.38 0.20
CA ALA A 65 4.92 7.56 -0.96
C ALA A 65 4.38 6.18 -0.55
N ALA A 66 4.95 5.55 0.46
CA ALA A 66 4.47 4.29 1.02
C ALA A 66 3.06 4.42 1.61
N GLN A 67 2.75 5.53 2.28
CA GLN A 67 1.39 5.81 2.77
C GLN A 67 0.39 5.87 1.62
N ILE A 68 0.75 6.50 0.52
CA ILE A 68 -0.11 6.59 -0.68
C ILE A 68 -0.34 5.19 -1.27
N CYS A 69 0.69 4.36 -1.36
CA CYS A 69 0.54 2.96 -1.78
C CYS A 69 -0.45 2.21 -0.88
N ALA A 70 -0.35 2.38 0.44
CA ALA A 70 -1.27 1.77 1.40
C ALA A 70 -2.71 2.25 1.22
N ILE A 71 -2.93 3.53 0.96
CA ILE A 71 -4.25 4.08 0.67
C ILE A 71 -4.85 3.41 -0.58
N ASN A 72 -4.06 3.22 -1.62
CA ASN A 72 -4.51 2.52 -2.83
C ASN A 72 -4.81 1.04 -2.55
N ILE A 73 -4.01 0.37 -1.73
CA ILE A 73 -4.27 -1.00 -1.28
C ILE A 73 -5.60 -1.07 -0.51
N ILE A 74 -5.85 -0.13 0.40
CA ILE A 74 -7.08 -0.09 1.19
C ILE A 74 -8.29 0.15 0.29
N ALA A 75 -8.17 0.99 -0.74
CA ALA A 75 -9.23 1.17 -1.73
C ALA A 75 -9.53 -0.15 -2.47
N GLN A 76 -8.51 -0.92 -2.82
CA GLN A 76 -8.69 -2.23 -3.47
C GLN A 76 -9.35 -3.24 -2.55
N ILE A 77 -8.88 -3.38 -1.31
CA ILE A 77 -9.49 -4.35 -0.38
C ILE A 77 -10.92 -3.96 -0.01
N LYS A 78 -11.22 -2.67 0.09
CA LYS A 78 -12.60 -2.19 0.29
C LYS A 78 -13.51 -2.64 -0.85
N LYS A 79 -13.05 -2.50 -2.08
CA LYS A 79 -13.78 -2.96 -3.27
C LYS A 79 -13.96 -4.48 -3.24
N ALA A 80 -12.93 -5.23 -2.86
CA ALA A 80 -12.98 -6.69 -2.74
C ALA A 80 -13.96 -7.16 -1.66
N CYS A 81 -14.25 -6.32 -0.66
CA CYS A 81 -15.19 -6.55 0.43
C CYS A 81 -16.56 -5.90 0.18
N ASP A 82 -16.92 -5.68 -1.07
CA ASP A 82 -18.22 -5.09 -1.47
C ASP A 82 -18.51 -3.73 -0.80
N GLY A 83 -17.45 -2.98 -0.52
CA GLY A 83 -17.52 -1.63 0.02
C GLY A 83 -17.48 -1.51 1.54
N ASP A 84 -17.31 -2.62 2.27
CA ASP A 84 -17.27 -2.62 3.73
C ASP A 84 -15.98 -3.21 4.27
N LEU A 85 -15.09 -2.37 4.78
CA LEU A 85 -13.82 -2.78 5.39
C LEU A 85 -13.99 -3.59 6.68
N ASN A 86 -15.16 -3.60 7.28
CA ASN A 86 -15.44 -4.45 8.45
C ASN A 86 -15.39 -5.94 8.10
N ASN A 87 -15.45 -6.29 6.82
CA ASN A 87 -15.29 -7.66 6.35
C ASN A 87 -13.82 -8.08 6.21
N VAL A 88 -12.87 -7.19 6.44
CA VAL A 88 -11.44 -7.54 6.50
C VAL A 88 -11.15 -8.23 7.82
N LYS A 89 -10.65 -9.45 7.75
CA LYS A 89 -10.26 -10.22 8.94
C LYS A 89 -8.83 -9.87 9.37
N SER A 90 -7.90 -9.82 8.43
CA SER A 90 -6.52 -9.43 8.72
C SER A 90 -5.74 -9.03 7.47
N CYS A 91 -4.74 -8.19 7.64
CA CYS A 91 -3.66 -8.03 6.66
C CYS A 91 -2.66 -9.16 6.91
N VAL A 92 -2.43 -10.00 5.91
CA VAL A 92 -1.56 -11.18 6.06
C VAL A 92 -0.11 -10.83 5.77
N LYS A 93 0.13 -10.18 4.63
CA LYS A 93 1.48 -9.87 4.16
C LYS A 93 1.47 -8.64 3.26
N ILE A 94 2.53 -7.85 3.36
CA ILE A 94 2.87 -6.87 2.32
C ILE A 94 4.30 -7.08 1.85
N THR A 95 4.58 -6.73 0.60
CA THR A 95 5.93 -6.57 0.08
C THR A 95 6.08 -5.16 -0.43
N GLY A 96 7.05 -4.44 0.12
CA GLY A 96 7.35 -3.06 -0.27
C GLY A 96 8.61 -3.02 -1.14
N TYR A 97 8.50 -2.34 -2.28
CA TYR A 97 9.58 -2.14 -3.24
C TYR A 97 9.93 -0.66 -3.26
N VAL A 98 11.17 -0.34 -2.90
CA VAL A 98 11.67 1.03 -2.86
C VAL A 98 12.57 1.27 -4.06
N ASN A 99 12.21 2.23 -4.89
CA ASN A 99 13.09 2.73 -5.93
C ASN A 99 14.15 3.62 -5.26
N SER A 100 15.37 3.15 -5.17
CA SER A 100 16.43 3.85 -4.44
C SER A 100 17.77 3.76 -5.16
N ASN A 101 18.74 4.57 -4.72
CA ASN A 101 20.12 4.37 -5.10
C ASN A 101 20.68 3.10 -4.42
N ASP A 102 21.85 2.64 -4.88
CA ASP A 102 22.42 1.35 -4.46
C ASP A 102 22.89 1.33 -3.00
N ASN A 103 23.14 2.51 -2.41
CA ASN A 103 23.63 2.63 -1.05
C ASN A 103 22.52 2.82 -0.01
N PHE A 104 21.27 2.92 -0.44
CA PHE A 104 20.14 3.12 0.46
C PHE A 104 19.84 1.82 1.22
N ILE A 105 19.80 1.91 2.55
CA ILE A 105 19.60 0.74 3.43
C ILE A 105 18.44 0.92 4.41
N ASP A 106 17.69 2.03 4.31
CA ASP A 106 16.59 2.37 5.21
C ASP A 106 15.22 2.00 4.62
N GLN A 107 15.16 0.96 3.78
CA GLN A 107 13.89 0.47 3.21
C GLN A 107 12.81 0.22 4.27
N PRO A 108 13.13 -0.37 5.45
CA PRO A 108 12.12 -0.55 6.50
C PRO A 108 11.48 0.75 6.95
N LYS A 109 12.25 1.84 7.06
CA LYS A 109 11.73 3.16 7.48
C LYS A 109 10.81 3.77 6.43
N VAL A 110 11.05 3.52 5.16
CA VAL A 110 10.16 3.94 4.06
C VAL A 110 8.85 3.16 4.15
N ILE A 111 8.92 1.84 4.20
CA ILE A 111 7.73 0.97 4.18
C ILE A 111 6.93 1.06 5.49
N ASN A 112 7.52 1.52 6.59
CA ASN A 112 6.80 1.84 7.81
C ASN A 112 5.64 2.81 7.56
N GLY A 113 5.74 3.68 6.57
CA GLY A 113 4.61 4.55 6.18
C GLY A 113 3.34 3.77 5.87
N ALA A 114 3.48 2.64 5.18
CA ALA A 114 2.37 1.74 4.90
C ALA A 114 1.99 0.89 6.10
N SER A 115 2.96 0.26 6.75
CA SER A 115 2.72 -0.64 7.88
C SER A 115 2.02 0.06 9.04
N ASP A 116 2.49 1.25 9.40
CA ASP A 116 1.88 2.03 10.50
C ASP A 116 0.45 2.45 10.16
N LEU A 117 0.20 2.81 8.91
CA LEU A 117 -1.16 3.17 8.47
C LEU A 117 -2.11 1.99 8.53
N LEU A 118 -1.67 0.81 8.08
CA LEU A 118 -2.47 -0.41 8.15
C LEU A 118 -2.83 -0.78 9.60
N VAL A 119 -1.88 -0.63 10.53
CA VAL A 119 -2.12 -0.88 11.94
C VAL A 119 -3.06 0.18 12.55
N LYS A 120 -2.93 1.45 12.16
CA LYS A 120 -3.85 2.50 12.62
C LYS A 120 -5.29 2.25 12.18
N ILE A 121 -5.48 1.66 11.00
CA ILE A 121 -6.82 1.41 10.44
C ILE A 121 -7.39 0.10 10.97
N PHE A 122 -6.62 -0.99 10.94
CA PHE A 122 -7.11 -2.33 11.25
C PHE A 122 -6.75 -2.84 12.65
N GLY A 123 -5.99 -2.04 13.44
CA GLY A 123 -5.56 -2.44 14.78
C GLY A 123 -4.65 -3.69 14.75
N GLU A 124 -4.84 -4.61 15.67
CA GLU A 124 -4.08 -5.86 15.71
C GLU A 124 -4.20 -6.69 14.42
N ASN A 125 -5.36 -6.61 13.76
CA ASN A 125 -5.58 -7.28 12.48
C ASN A 125 -4.82 -6.64 11.32
N GLY A 126 -4.27 -5.46 11.51
CA GLY A 126 -3.37 -4.80 10.56
C GLY A 126 -1.92 -5.24 10.65
N LYS A 127 -1.53 -5.93 11.71
CA LYS A 127 -0.16 -6.46 11.85
C LYS A 127 0.05 -7.62 10.87
N HIS A 128 1.08 -7.50 10.06
CA HIS A 128 1.34 -8.34 8.90
C HIS A 128 2.79 -8.78 8.87
N SER A 129 3.09 -9.85 8.13
CA SER A 129 4.44 -10.16 7.73
C SER A 129 4.86 -9.28 6.55
N ARG A 130 6.15 -8.99 6.39
CA ARG A 130 6.59 -8.16 5.27
C ARG A 130 8.02 -8.43 4.84
N ALA A 131 8.31 -8.06 3.60
CA ALA A 131 9.64 -7.75 3.12
C ALA A 131 9.67 -6.29 2.64
N ALA A 132 10.77 -5.60 2.86
CA ALA A 132 11.01 -4.24 2.39
C ALA A 132 12.38 -4.22 1.70
N ILE A 133 12.37 -4.08 0.39
CA ILE A 133 13.56 -4.19 -0.44
C ILE A 133 13.68 -3.02 -1.41
N SER A 134 14.88 -2.78 -1.90
CA SER A 134 15.11 -1.82 -2.98
C SER A 134 15.13 -2.54 -4.32
N VAL A 135 14.72 -1.79 -5.34
CA VAL A 135 14.80 -2.17 -6.75
C VAL A 135 15.51 -1.07 -7.53
N SER A 136 16.07 -1.41 -8.68
CA SER A 136 16.80 -0.45 -9.51
C SER A 136 15.87 0.59 -10.15
N SER A 137 14.62 0.24 -10.41
CA SER A 137 13.59 1.14 -10.96
C SER A 137 12.22 0.54 -10.76
N LEU A 138 11.20 1.39 -10.83
CA LEU A 138 9.79 1.00 -10.77
C LEU A 138 9.03 1.52 -11.99
N PRO A 139 7.87 0.91 -12.30
CA PRO A 139 7.04 1.39 -13.40
C PRO A 139 6.76 2.89 -13.30
N LEU A 140 6.82 3.59 -14.41
CA LEU A 140 6.58 5.03 -14.54
C LEU A 140 7.54 5.90 -13.71
N GLY A 141 8.62 5.33 -13.18
CA GLY A 141 9.54 6.01 -12.28
C GLY A 141 8.99 6.20 -10.87
N ALA A 142 7.94 5.49 -10.48
CA ALA A 142 7.40 5.55 -9.12
C ALA A 142 8.50 5.31 -8.09
N SER A 143 8.39 6.00 -6.95
CA SER A 143 9.37 5.87 -5.86
C SER A 143 9.13 4.64 -4.98
N VAL A 144 7.87 4.22 -4.84
CA VAL A 144 7.48 3.07 -4.03
C VAL A 144 6.37 2.30 -4.73
N GLU A 145 6.40 0.99 -4.58
CA GLU A 145 5.33 0.07 -4.96
C GLU A 145 5.12 -0.94 -3.83
N ILE A 146 3.89 -1.30 -3.56
CA ILE A 146 3.55 -2.28 -2.51
C ILE A 146 2.47 -3.20 -3.02
N ASP A 147 2.64 -4.52 -2.85
CA ASP A 147 1.59 -5.50 -3.00
C ASP A 147 1.16 -6.05 -1.62
N ALA A 148 0.02 -6.71 -1.56
CA ALA A 148 -0.53 -7.17 -0.29
C ALA A 148 -1.37 -8.43 -0.45
N ILE A 149 -1.48 -9.17 0.66
CA ILE A 149 -2.41 -10.29 0.83
C ILE A 149 -3.23 -9.99 2.08
N PHE A 150 -4.55 -10.08 1.94
CA PHE A 150 -5.51 -9.94 3.04
C PHE A 150 -6.31 -11.21 3.21
N GLU A 151 -6.79 -11.44 4.43
CA GLU A 151 -7.83 -12.41 4.74
C GLU A 151 -9.13 -11.68 4.99
N ILE A 152 -10.21 -12.18 4.42
CA ILE A 152 -11.56 -11.63 4.59
C ILE A 152 -12.50 -12.67 5.20
N ASN A 153 -13.62 -12.21 5.76
CA ASN A 153 -14.67 -13.07 6.30
C ASN A 153 -15.38 -13.86 5.20
#